data_7dbfe78d53b3f1adb5e54fdd6b456666
#
_entry.id   7dbfe78d53b3f1adb5e54fdd6b456666
#
_cell.length_a   1.000
_cell.length_b   1.000
_cell.length_c   1.000
_cell.angle_alpha   90.00
_cell.angle_beta   90.00
_cell.angle_gamma   90.00
#
_symmetry.space_group_name_H-M   'P 1'
#
loop_
_entity.id
_entity.type
_entity.pdbx_description
1 polymer ?
#
loop_
_entity_poly.entity_id
_entity_poly.type
_entity_poly.pdbx_seq_one_letter_code
_entity_poly.pdbx_strand_id
1 'polypeptide(L)'
;MISDLELESAFGYPKVVLCGDMSASVTGVCRIECYSKQEITMNLDKMAATFFGESLRLVYLTENAVRIDGKICGLSLERVHGRES
;
A
#
# COMPACT_ATOMS: atom_id res chain seq x y z
N MET A 1 15.41 -23.18 4.81
CA MET A 1 14.47 -22.30 5.52
C MET A 1 13.97 -21.21 4.63
N ILE A 2 12.70 -20.93 4.68
CA ILE A 2 12.08 -19.91 3.85
C ILE A 2 12.17 -18.57 4.58
N SER A 3 12.68 -17.55 3.90
CA SER A 3 12.73 -16.23 4.47
C SER A 3 11.30 -15.64 4.50
N ASP A 4 11.12 -14.60 5.32
CA ASP A 4 9.83 -13.92 5.37
C ASP A 4 9.45 -13.39 4.00
N LEU A 5 10.42 -12.89 3.27
CA LEU A 5 10.16 -12.33 1.96
C LEU A 5 9.68 -13.40 0.98
N GLU A 6 10.30 -14.56 1.01
CA GLU A 6 9.89 -15.65 0.14
C GLU A 6 8.50 -16.15 0.51
N LEU A 7 8.22 -16.21 1.80
CA LEU A 7 6.91 -16.64 2.27
C LEU A 7 5.82 -15.70 1.79
N GLU A 8 6.06 -14.40 1.90
CA GLU A 8 5.09 -13.41 1.44
C GLU A 8 4.82 -13.55 -0.04
N SER A 9 5.90 -13.71 -0.80
CA SER A 9 5.77 -13.87 -2.24
C SER A 9 4.96 -15.11 -2.59
N ALA A 10 5.25 -16.20 -1.90
CA ALA A 10 4.60 -17.48 -2.19
C ALA A 10 3.11 -17.42 -1.95
N PHE A 11 2.68 -16.66 -0.96
CA PHE A 11 1.26 -16.60 -0.60
C PHE A 11 0.58 -15.31 -1.06
N GLY A 12 1.32 -14.43 -1.71
CA GLY A 12 0.72 -13.22 -2.25
C GLY A 12 0.23 -12.25 -1.21
N TYR A 13 0.86 -12.23 -0.05
CA TYR A 13 0.47 -11.29 0.99
C TYR A 13 0.76 -9.86 0.54
N PRO A 14 -0.11 -8.91 0.89
CA PRO A 14 0.19 -7.51 0.63
C PRO A 14 1.40 -7.08 1.46
N LYS A 15 2.14 -6.14 0.91
CA LYS A 15 3.37 -5.72 1.53
C LYS A 15 3.57 -4.24 1.31
N VAL A 16 3.91 -3.52 2.37
CA VAL A 16 4.20 -2.10 2.31
C VAL A 16 5.62 -1.89 2.78
N VAL A 17 6.41 -1.21 1.96
CA VAL A 17 7.80 -0.90 2.29
C VAL A 17 7.96 0.60 2.22
N LEU A 18 8.41 1.19 3.33
CA LEU A 18 8.66 2.61 3.38
C LEU A 18 10.14 2.89 3.19
N CYS A 19 10.44 3.88 2.38
CA CYS A 19 11.80 4.34 2.19
C CYS A 19 11.91 5.73 2.79
N GLY A 20 12.23 5.78 4.07
CA GLY A 20 12.20 7.03 4.81
C GLY A 20 10.81 7.62 4.78
N ASP A 21 10.73 8.93 4.61
CA ASP A 21 9.44 9.61 4.48
C ASP A 21 9.22 10.13 3.07
N MET A 22 9.94 9.60 2.09
CA MET A 22 9.90 10.15 0.73
C MET A 22 9.26 9.21 -0.28
N SER A 23 9.16 7.94 0.03
CA SER A 23 8.48 7.03 -0.90
C SER A 23 8.05 5.78 -0.17
N ALA A 24 7.10 5.10 -0.78
CA ALA A 24 6.61 3.83 -0.28
C ALA A 24 6.29 2.94 -1.46
N SER A 25 6.56 1.65 -1.30
CA SER A 25 6.21 0.65 -2.30
C SER A 25 5.16 -0.26 -1.70
N VAL A 26 4.12 -0.55 -2.48
CA VAL A 26 3.03 -1.38 -2.01
C VAL A 26 2.77 -2.45 -3.03
N THR A 27 2.75 -3.71 -2.58
CA THR A 27 2.38 -4.83 -3.43
C THR A 27 1.07 -5.42 -2.96
N GLY A 28 0.39 -6.12 -3.85
CA GLY A 28 -0.89 -6.71 -3.52
C GLY A 28 -2.04 -5.74 -3.62
N VAL A 29 -1.86 -4.67 -4.40
CA VAL A 29 -2.90 -3.65 -4.55
C VAL A 29 -4.01 -4.19 -5.42
N CYS A 30 -5.23 -4.12 -4.92
CA CYS A 30 -6.40 -4.53 -5.70
C CYS A 30 -7.02 -3.32 -6.39
N ARG A 31 -7.08 -2.20 -5.69
CA ARG A 31 -7.77 -1.04 -6.22
C ARG A 31 -7.36 0.22 -5.49
N ILE A 32 -7.33 1.34 -6.20
CA ILE A 32 -7.11 2.65 -5.61
C ILE A 32 -8.48 3.26 -5.33
N GLU A 33 -8.71 3.60 -4.06
CA GLU A 33 -9.99 4.15 -3.64
C GLU A 33 -10.03 5.67 -3.72
N CYS A 34 -8.95 6.28 -3.23
CA CYS A 34 -8.85 7.73 -3.19
C CYS A 34 -7.45 8.14 -3.59
N TYR A 35 -7.36 9.26 -4.28
CA TYR A 35 -6.07 9.77 -4.69
C TYR A 35 -6.10 11.28 -4.67
N SER A 36 -5.29 11.86 -3.84
CA SER A 36 -5.07 13.30 -3.83
C SER A 36 -3.63 13.53 -3.45
N LYS A 37 -3.23 14.80 -3.42
CA LYS A 37 -1.85 15.12 -3.08
C LYS A 37 -1.58 14.95 -1.59
N GLN A 38 -2.63 14.89 -0.78
CA GLN A 38 -2.49 14.76 0.66
C GLN A 38 -2.86 13.38 1.18
N GLU A 39 -3.56 12.59 0.37
CA GLU A 39 -4.06 11.33 0.89
C GLU A 39 -4.28 10.34 -0.25
N ILE A 40 -3.79 9.13 -0.07
CA ILE A 40 -3.98 8.06 -1.03
C ILE A 40 -4.47 6.84 -0.28
N THR A 41 -5.62 6.33 -0.66
CA THR A 41 -6.20 5.13 -0.04
C THR A 41 -6.29 4.04 -1.08
N MET A 42 -5.84 2.85 -0.72
CA MET A 42 -5.88 1.72 -1.62
C MET A 42 -6.34 0.47 -0.90
N ASN A 43 -6.98 -0.41 -1.62
CA ASN A 43 -7.41 -1.69 -1.11
C ASN A 43 -6.38 -2.75 -1.41
N LEU A 44 -6.04 -3.53 -0.38
CA LEU A 44 -5.09 -4.62 -0.48
C LEU A 44 -5.81 -5.85 0.06
N ASP A 45 -6.31 -6.67 -0.80
CA ASP A 45 -6.98 -7.89 -0.37
C ASP A 45 -7.94 -7.62 0.79
N LYS A 46 -7.59 -7.95 2.03
CA LYS A 46 -8.48 -7.80 3.18
C LYS A 46 -8.10 -6.62 4.04
N MET A 47 -7.36 -5.69 3.49
CA MET A 47 -6.90 -4.51 4.22
C MET A 47 -7.05 -3.29 3.34
N ALA A 48 -7.07 -2.15 3.98
CA ALA A 48 -6.99 -0.87 3.31
C ALA A 48 -5.83 -0.10 3.89
N ALA A 49 -5.08 0.54 3.02
CA ALA A 49 -3.93 1.34 3.43
C ALA A 49 -4.17 2.77 2.99
N THR A 50 -3.98 3.71 3.90
CA THR A 50 -4.13 5.12 3.61
C THR A 50 -2.81 5.82 3.94
N PHE A 51 -2.28 6.50 2.96
CA PHE A 51 -1.05 7.27 3.12
C PHE A 51 -1.41 8.75 3.21
N PHE A 52 -0.85 9.42 4.20
CA PHE A 52 -1.07 10.84 4.41
C PHE A 52 0.22 11.59 4.19
N GLY A 53 0.14 12.75 3.59
CA GLY A 53 1.35 13.52 3.37
C GLY A 53 1.11 14.76 2.55
N GLU A 54 2.16 15.18 1.85
CA GLU A 54 2.14 16.37 1.02
C GLU A 54 2.76 16.05 -0.32
N SER A 55 2.14 16.57 -1.36
CA SER A 55 2.64 16.40 -2.73
C SER A 55 2.81 14.92 -3.07
N LEU A 56 1.87 14.11 -2.65
CA LEU A 56 1.92 12.68 -2.92
C LEU A 56 1.66 12.42 -4.39
N ARG A 57 2.40 11.48 -4.95
CA ARG A 57 2.22 11.06 -6.33
C ARG A 57 2.19 9.55 -6.40
N LEU A 58 1.37 9.03 -7.28
CA LEU A 58 1.21 7.60 -7.46
C LEU A 58 1.91 7.18 -8.73
N VAL A 59 2.77 6.20 -8.61
CA VAL A 59 3.51 5.64 -9.75
C VAL A 59 3.20 4.16 -9.82
N TYR A 60 2.71 3.71 -10.95
CA TYR A 60 2.40 2.30 -11.13
C TYR A 60 3.65 1.56 -11.56
N LEU A 61 3.98 0.49 -10.84
CA LEU A 61 5.13 -0.33 -11.15
C LEU A 61 4.71 -1.58 -11.92
N THR A 62 3.63 -2.22 -11.50
CA THR A 62 3.07 -3.37 -12.17
C THR A 62 1.57 -3.34 -11.97
N GLU A 63 0.88 -4.41 -12.38
CA GLU A 63 -0.56 -4.48 -12.24
C GLU A 63 -1.03 -4.37 -10.80
N ASN A 64 -0.25 -4.93 -9.88
CA ASN A 64 -0.67 -4.96 -8.50
C ASN A 64 0.37 -4.35 -7.56
N ALA A 65 1.32 -3.60 -8.09
CA ALA A 65 2.34 -2.96 -7.29
C ALA A 65 2.41 -1.49 -7.68
N VAL A 66 2.43 -0.62 -6.68
CA VAL A 66 2.50 0.81 -6.91
C VAL A 66 3.56 1.41 -6.02
N ARG A 67 4.00 2.59 -6.40
CA ARG A 67 4.91 3.37 -5.57
C ARG A 67 4.30 4.73 -5.34
N ILE A 68 4.42 5.20 -4.12
CA ILE A 68 3.97 6.53 -3.75
C ILE A 68 5.20 7.36 -3.49
N ASP A 69 5.32 8.48 -4.20
CA ASP A 69 6.40 9.44 -3.99
C ASP A 69 5.81 10.69 -3.37
N GLY A 70 6.67 11.43 -2.65
CA GLY A 70 6.27 12.66 -2.01
C GLY A 70 6.64 12.59 -0.55
N LYS A 71 6.16 13.56 0.22
CA LYS A 71 6.43 13.56 1.65
C LYS A 71 5.36 12.76 2.35
N ILE A 72 5.72 11.64 2.96
CA ILE A 72 4.79 10.77 3.63
C ILE A 72 4.83 11.09 5.11
N CYS A 73 3.70 11.54 5.63
CA CYS A 73 3.60 11.94 7.03
C CYS A 73 2.97 10.86 7.90
N GLY A 74 2.21 9.97 7.31
CA GLY A 74 1.57 8.93 8.10
C GLY A 74 1.04 7.82 7.24
N LEU A 75 0.77 6.70 7.87
CA LEU A 75 0.22 5.53 7.21
C LEU A 75 -0.77 4.89 8.16
N SER A 76 -1.94 4.59 7.66
CA SER A 76 -2.97 3.92 8.42
C SER A 76 -3.32 2.61 7.73
N LEU A 77 -3.31 1.53 8.47
CA LEU A 77 -3.73 0.23 7.96
C LEU A 77 -5.00 -0.17 8.67
N GLU A 78 -5.97 -0.58 7.91
CA GLU A 78 -7.26 -0.96 8.47
C GLU A 78 -7.69 -2.28 7.85
N ARG A 79 -8.11 -3.20 8.69
CA ARG A 79 -8.58 -4.49 8.19
C ARG A 79 -10.03 -4.34 7.76
N VAL A 80 -10.30 -4.76 6.55
CA VAL A 80 -11.65 -4.70 6.01
C VAL A 80 -12.32 -6.05 6.25
N HIS A 81 -13.41 -6.03 7.01
CA HIS A 81 -14.18 -7.24 7.26
C HIS A 81 -15.27 -7.28 6.21
N GLY A 82 -15.23 -8.09 5.43
CA GLY A 82 -16.25 -8.16 4.43
C GLY A 82 -17.63 -8.02 5.00
N ARG A 83 -18.24 -7.93 5.04
CA ARG A 83 -19.35 -7.87 5.49
C ARG A 83 -19.73 -8.67 6.23
N GLU A 84 -19.33 -9.04 6.63
CA GLU A 84 -19.52 -9.74 7.33
C GLU A 84 -20.06 -9.41 7.98
N SER A 85 -20.16 -9.29 7.58
CA SER A 85 -20.59 -8.96 7.98
C SER A 85 -20.81 -8.68 8.19
#